data_bb362133dee931ffe4b396c95757d965
#
_entry.id   bb362133dee931ffe4b396c95757d965
#
_cell.length_a   1.000
_cell.length_b   1.000
_cell.length_c   1.000
_cell.angle_alpha   90.00
_cell.angle_beta   90.00
_cell.angle_gamma   90.00
#
_symmetry.space_group_name_H-M   'P 1'
#
loop_
_entity.id
_entity.type
_entity.pdbx_description
1 polymer ?
#
loop_
_entity_poly.entity_id
_entity_poly.type
_entity_poly.pdbx_seq_one_letter_code
_entity_poly.pdbx_strand_id
1 'polypeptide(L)'
;MKIAILGGGPSGLFLAILLKKRIADIDIRVYEQNPKDATFGFGVVLADTGLSKLARGDREVCDDLLKAMYFNDRQTIVSGETPIVVAKPGQGGGAIPRIVLLNLLGAHARALGIAVEYQCRIDHPDTLDADIVVGADGVNSVVRSTDEAAFGTTRRFLSNHFAWYGTEKVFANPSLVFRKYQGGHFVAHYYPYSDRMSTFVAECDHQTWLDFGMEEQSLEQRQALFEQIFAAELDGFPLVSNNSTWRQFPVIRNSNWHAGNKVLIGDALSSAHCSIGSGPRSAME
;
A
#
# COMPACT_ATOMS: atom_id res chain seq x y z
N MET A 1 28.47 -12.76 -0.37
CA MET A 1 27.25 -12.84 0.48
C MET A 1 26.05 -12.89 -0.44
N LYS A 2 25.15 -13.87 -0.21
CA LYS A 2 23.93 -14.09 -0.96
C LYS A 2 22.73 -13.62 -0.16
N ILE A 3 21.87 -12.80 -0.74
CA ILE A 3 20.62 -12.35 -0.12
C ILE A 3 19.43 -12.74 -0.99
N ALA A 4 18.48 -13.42 -0.39
CA ALA A 4 17.16 -13.71 -0.98
C ALA A 4 16.12 -12.76 -0.39
N ILE A 5 15.42 -12.00 -1.23
CA ILE A 5 14.34 -11.09 -0.83
C ILE A 5 13.03 -11.65 -1.35
N LEU A 6 12.11 -12.01 -0.46
CA LEU A 6 10.78 -12.48 -0.80
C LEU A 6 9.83 -11.28 -0.81
N GLY A 7 9.29 -11.00 -1.99
CA GLY A 7 8.39 -9.87 -2.28
C GLY A 7 9.03 -8.78 -3.14
N GLY A 8 8.56 -8.67 -4.38
CA GLY A 8 8.88 -7.60 -5.34
C GLY A 8 8.06 -6.32 -5.15
N GLY A 9 7.56 -6.09 -3.93
CA GLY A 9 6.89 -4.85 -3.53
C GLY A 9 7.86 -3.69 -3.31
N PRO A 10 7.35 -2.50 -2.97
CA PRO A 10 8.20 -1.31 -2.77
C PRO A 10 9.34 -1.51 -1.78
N SER A 11 9.08 -2.19 -0.65
CA SER A 11 10.09 -2.48 0.39
C SER A 11 11.23 -3.34 -0.14
N GLY A 12 10.88 -4.46 -0.79
CA GLY A 12 11.88 -5.43 -1.26
C GLY A 12 12.73 -4.87 -2.38
N LEU A 13 12.12 -4.22 -3.38
CA LEU A 13 12.84 -3.61 -4.49
C LEU A 13 13.73 -2.45 -4.03
N PHE A 14 13.22 -1.57 -3.15
CA PHE A 14 14.01 -0.44 -2.65
C PHE A 14 15.19 -0.91 -1.79
N LEU A 15 14.98 -1.87 -0.89
CA LEU A 15 16.08 -2.47 -0.12
C LEU A 15 17.14 -3.10 -1.04
N ALA A 16 16.73 -3.86 -2.07
CA ALA A 16 17.63 -4.46 -3.02
C ALA A 16 18.53 -3.41 -3.72
N ILE A 17 17.92 -2.30 -4.15
CA ILE A 17 18.64 -1.17 -4.77
C ILE A 17 19.66 -0.58 -3.79
N LEU A 18 19.23 -0.28 -2.55
CA LEU A 18 20.11 0.33 -1.53
C LEU A 18 21.28 -0.56 -1.18
N LEU A 19 21.06 -1.86 -1.01
CA LEU A 19 22.11 -2.82 -0.70
C LEU A 19 23.11 -2.94 -1.86
N LYS A 20 22.63 -3.08 -3.10
CA LYS A 20 23.49 -3.22 -4.28
C LYS A 20 24.35 -1.98 -4.55
N LYS A 21 23.80 -0.78 -4.33
CA LYS A 21 24.56 0.48 -4.46
C LYS A 21 25.64 0.63 -3.37
N ARG A 22 25.43 0.04 -2.18
CA ARG A 22 26.40 0.13 -1.07
C ARG A 22 27.42 -1.00 -1.04
N ILE A 23 27.06 -2.17 -1.55
CA ILE A 23 27.89 -3.38 -1.52
C ILE A 23 27.92 -3.97 -2.92
N ALA A 24 28.93 -3.59 -3.72
CA ALA A 24 28.99 -3.93 -5.14
C ALA A 24 28.97 -5.46 -5.40
N ASP A 25 29.69 -6.23 -4.60
CA ASP A 25 29.88 -7.68 -4.80
C ASP A 25 28.80 -8.54 -4.11
N ILE A 26 27.68 -7.93 -3.68
CA ILE A 26 26.58 -8.67 -3.08
C ILE A 26 25.75 -9.37 -4.18
N ASP A 27 25.42 -10.63 -3.96
CA ASP A 27 24.48 -11.39 -4.81
C ASP A 27 23.08 -11.25 -4.23
N ILE A 28 22.16 -10.56 -4.95
CA ILE A 28 20.80 -10.33 -4.53
C ILE A 28 19.83 -10.93 -5.54
N ARG A 29 18.89 -11.73 -5.02
CA ARG A 29 17.73 -12.22 -5.80
C ARG A 29 16.44 -11.80 -5.13
N VAL A 30 15.52 -11.25 -5.91
CA VAL A 30 14.18 -10.87 -5.48
C VAL A 30 13.17 -11.86 -6.08
N TYR A 31 12.35 -12.47 -5.25
CA TYR A 31 11.31 -13.41 -5.66
C TYR A 31 9.94 -12.76 -5.52
N GLU A 32 9.19 -12.66 -6.61
CA GLU A 32 7.85 -12.10 -6.63
C GLU A 32 6.85 -13.15 -7.15
N GLN A 33 5.81 -13.44 -6.37
CA GLN A 33 4.79 -14.44 -6.72
C GLN A 33 3.90 -14.04 -7.89
N ASN A 34 3.71 -12.74 -8.10
CA ASN A 34 2.83 -12.21 -9.14
C ASN A 34 3.59 -11.98 -10.47
N PRO A 35 2.87 -11.88 -11.60
CA PRO A 35 3.45 -11.40 -12.85
C PRO A 35 4.01 -9.97 -12.72
N LYS A 36 5.00 -9.64 -13.55
CA LYS A 36 5.70 -8.35 -13.52
C LYS A 36 4.76 -7.13 -13.58
N ASP A 37 3.73 -7.21 -14.40
CA ASP A 37 2.81 -6.09 -14.64
C ASP A 37 1.51 -6.19 -13.81
N ALA A 38 1.44 -7.14 -12.86
CA ALA A 38 0.30 -7.29 -11.98
C ALA A 38 0.44 -6.37 -10.76
N THR A 39 -0.63 -5.65 -10.47
CA THR A 39 -0.77 -4.91 -9.21
C THR A 39 -2.21 -4.94 -8.76
N PHE A 40 -2.40 -4.93 -7.44
CA PHE A 40 -3.71 -4.79 -6.82
C PHE A 40 -3.86 -3.37 -6.28
N GLY A 41 -5.08 -2.83 -6.34
CA GLY A 41 -5.37 -1.45 -5.96
C GLY A 41 -5.00 -0.45 -7.07
N PHE A 42 -4.88 0.81 -6.71
CA PHE A 42 -4.82 1.94 -7.62
C PHE A 42 -3.62 2.85 -7.34
N GLY A 43 -3.85 4.07 -6.87
CA GLY A 43 -2.77 4.96 -6.47
C GLY A 43 -2.33 4.73 -5.02
N VAL A 44 -1.12 5.14 -4.72
CA VAL A 44 -0.57 5.16 -3.36
C VAL A 44 -0.04 6.54 -3.03
N VAL A 45 -0.22 6.96 -1.77
CA VAL A 45 0.24 8.28 -1.29
C VAL A 45 1.63 8.15 -0.68
N LEU A 46 2.51 9.07 -1.03
CA LEU A 46 3.81 9.29 -0.40
C LEU A 46 3.82 10.70 0.20
N ALA A 47 3.83 10.77 1.52
CA ALA A 47 3.89 12.04 2.25
C ALA A 47 5.31 12.63 2.25
N ASP A 48 5.45 13.95 2.47
CA ASP A 48 6.73 14.67 2.46
C ASP A 48 7.81 14.04 3.33
N THR A 49 7.45 13.61 4.54
CA THR A 49 8.40 12.96 5.45
C THR A 49 8.96 11.66 4.89
N GLY A 50 8.12 10.88 4.17
CA GLY A 50 8.54 9.67 3.47
C GLY A 50 9.44 9.99 2.29
N LEU A 51 9.08 10.98 1.47
CA LEU A 51 9.90 11.43 0.34
C LEU A 51 11.27 11.93 0.80
N SER A 52 11.33 12.68 1.91
CA SER A 52 12.60 13.12 2.49
C SER A 52 13.51 11.98 2.94
N LYS A 53 12.93 10.87 3.45
CA LYS A 53 13.69 9.68 3.83
C LYS A 53 14.14 8.89 2.61
N LEU A 54 13.28 8.76 1.60
CA LEU A 54 13.63 8.15 0.31
C LEU A 54 14.81 8.89 -0.34
N ALA A 55 14.76 10.22 -0.40
CA ALA A 55 15.84 11.04 -0.95
C ALA A 55 17.17 10.87 -0.21
N ARG A 56 17.13 10.64 1.11
CA ARG A 56 18.34 10.32 1.90
C ARG A 56 18.85 8.91 1.62
N GLY A 57 17.97 7.98 1.34
CA GLY A 57 18.32 6.61 0.96
C GLY A 57 18.94 6.56 -0.44
N ASP A 58 18.21 7.09 -1.41
CA ASP A 58 18.61 7.16 -2.83
C ASP A 58 17.95 8.36 -3.51
N ARG A 59 18.77 9.37 -3.84
CA ARG A 59 18.30 10.61 -4.47
C ARG A 59 17.78 10.37 -5.89
N GLU A 60 18.44 9.55 -6.68
CA GLU A 60 18.09 9.28 -8.07
C GLU A 60 16.72 8.59 -8.17
N VAL A 61 16.50 7.54 -7.38
CA VAL A 61 15.21 6.87 -7.29
C VAL A 61 14.11 7.84 -6.84
N CYS A 62 14.41 8.68 -5.82
CA CYS A 62 13.44 9.66 -5.33
C CYS A 62 13.06 10.68 -6.41
N ASP A 63 14.04 11.21 -7.14
CA ASP A 63 13.81 12.21 -8.19
C ASP A 63 12.97 11.64 -9.36
N ASP A 64 13.14 10.38 -9.70
CA ASP A 64 12.32 9.71 -10.72
C ASP A 64 10.89 9.45 -10.23
N LEU A 65 10.72 9.08 -8.96
CA LEU A 65 9.39 8.96 -8.36
C LEU A 65 8.67 10.31 -8.33
N LEU A 66 9.35 11.38 -7.94
CA LEU A 66 8.78 12.73 -7.90
C LEU A 66 8.25 13.18 -9.27
N LYS A 67 8.93 12.86 -10.37
CA LYS A 67 8.49 13.19 -11.75
C LYS A 67 7.19 12.47 -12.13
N ALA A 68 6.92 11.30 -11.55
CA ALA A 68 5.76 10.48 -11.85
C ALA A 68 4.58 10.70 -10.88
N MET A 69 4.75 11.52 -9.86
CA MET A 69 3.74 11.76 -8.83
C MET A 69 2.78 12.89 -9.22
N TYR A 70 1.54 12.72 -8.77
CA TYR A 70 0.51 13.76 -8.77
C TYR A 70 0.48 14.45 -7.41
N PHE A 71 0.90 15.71 -7.36
CA PHE A 71 1.03 16.45 -6.10
C PHE A 71 -0.24 17.19 -5.73
N ASN A 72 -0.46 17.30 -4.42
CA ASN A 72 -1.56 18.06 -3.86
C ASN A 72 -1.13 18.68 -2.53
N ASP A 73 -1.36 19.98 -2.37
CA ASP A 73 -1.01 20.77 -1.18
C ASP A 73 -2.19 21.00 -0.22
N ARG A 74 -3.33 20.37 -0.51
CA ARG A 74 -4.56 20.52 0.25
C ARG A 74 -5.16 19.17 0.60
N GLN A 75 -5.85 19.12 1.72
CA GLN A 75 -6.68 17.99 2.12
C GLN A 75 -8.03 18.52 2.60
N THR A 76 -9.12 17.88 2.20
CA THR A 76 -10.46 18.21 2.64
C THR A 76 -10.97 17.15 3.60
N ILE A 77 -11.57 17.60 4.71
CA ILE A 77 -12.27 16.72 5.66
C ILE A 77 -13.73 17.18 5.69
N VAL A 78 -14.64 16.26 5.43
CA VAL A 78 -16.09 16.55 5.47
C VAL A 78 -16.71 15.69 6.55
N SER A 79 -17.13 16.36 7.65
CA SER A 79 -17.89 15.76 8.74
C SER A 79 -19.05 16.68 9.04
N GLY A 80 -20.25 16.35 8.52
CA GLY A 80 -21.41 17.25 8.51
C GLY A 80 -21.48 18.07 7.22
N GLU A 81 -22.03 19.30 7.32
CA GLU A 81 -22.35 20.14 6.15
C GLU A 81 -21.17 21.01 5.67
N THR A 82 -20.27 21.38 6.59
CA THR A 82 -19.18 22.32 6.27
C THR A 82 -17.86 21.59 6.08
N PRO A 83 -17.26 21.66 4.88
CA PRO A 83 -15.94 21.09 4.63
C PRO A 83 -14.82 21.87 5.36
N ILE A 84 -13.89 21.16 5.97
CA ILE A 84 -12.67 21.72 6.53
C ILE A 84 -11.54 21.48 5.54
N VAL A 85 -10.96 22.56 5.03
CA VAL A 85 -9.81 22.48 4.10
C VAL A 85 -8.53 22.78 4.88
N VAL A 86 -7.62 21.81 4.91
CA VAL A 86 -6.27 21.96 5.44
C VAL A 86 -5.34 22.17 4.27
N ALA A 87 -4.74 23.34 4.18
CA ALA A 87 -3.75 23.67 3.16
C ALA A 87 -2.35 23.72 3.78
N LYS A 88 -1.38 23.13 3.07
CA LYS A 88 0.05 23.17 3.41
C LYS A 88 0.84 23.56 2.16
N PRO A 89 0.81 24.83 1.75
CA PRO A 89 1.49 25.27 0.54
C PRO A 89 2.98 24.90 0.55
N GLY A 90 3.43 24.25 -0.52
CA GLY A 90 4.81 23.80 -0.68
C GLY A 90 5.24 22.63 0.22
N GLN A 91 4.32 22.05 0.98
CA GLN A 91 4.56 20.91 1.89
C GLN A 91 3.52 19.81 1.68
N GLY A 92 3.07 19.61 0.47
CA GLY A 92 2.14 18.54 0.11
C GLY A 92 2.87 17.26 -0.25
N GLY A 93 2.32 16.12 0.14
CA GLY A 93 2.69 14.84 -0.43
C GLY A 93 2.10 14.69 -1.83
N GLY A 94 2.41 13.59 -2.48
CA GLY A 94 1.82 13.23 -3.76
C GLY A 94 1.32 11.80 -3.77
N ALA A 95 0.58 11.48 -4.81
CA ALA A 95 0.16 10.12 -5.09
C ALA A 95 0.77 9.66 -6.42
N ILE A 96 1.02 8.37 -6.54
CA ILE A 96 1.57 7.75 -7.74
C ILE A 96 0.76 6.49 -8.05
N PRO A 97 0.48 6.17 -9.34
CA PRO A 97 -0.08 4.88 -9.68
C PRO A 97 0.82 3.76 -9.14
N ARG A 98 0.25 2.81 -8.41
CA ARG A 98 1.04 1.74 -7.79
C ARG A 98 1.88 0.96 -8.80
N ILE A 99 1.34 0.72 -10.00
CA ILE A 99 2.08 0.02 -11.06
C ILE A 99 3.29 0.84 -11.54
N VAL A 100 3.17 2.16 -11.62
CA VAL A 100 4.27 3.05 -12.03
C VAL A 100 5.38 3.02 -10.96
N LEU A 101 5.02 3.08 -9.68
CA LEU A 101 5.98 2.93 -8.57
C LEU A 101 6.77 1.62 -8.69
N LEU A 102 6.08 0.49 -8.87
CA LEU A 102 6.73 -0.82 -8.99
C LEU A 102 7.61 -0.91 -10.24
N ASN A 103 7.16 -0.38 -11.36
CA ASN A 103 7.93 -0.40 -12.61
C ASN A 103 9.20 0.46 -12.52
N LEU A 104 9.14 1.63 -11.90
CA LEU A 104 10.30 2.48 -11.65
C LEU A 104 11.34 1.77 -10.76
N LEU A 105 10.91 1.26 -9.60
CA LEU A 105 11.79 0.51 -8.72
C LEU A 105 12.37 -0.73 -9.40
N GLY A 106 11.55 -1.47 -10.14
CA GLY A 106 12.02 -2.62 -10.91
C GLY A 106 12.99 -2.26 -12.02
N ALA A 107 12.87 -1.08 -12.64
CA ALA A 107 13.83 -0.58 -13.64
C ALA A 107 15.18 -0.26 -13.00
N HIS A 108 15.20 0.45 -11.87
CA HIS A 108 16.43 0.72 -11.10
C HIS A 108 17.11 -0.57 -10.63
N ALA A 109 16.33 -1.53 -10.11
CA ALA A 109 16.88 -2.84 -9.71
C ALA A 109 17.56 -3.57 -10.89
N ARG A 110 16.92 -3.63 -12.05
CA ARG A 110 17.48 -4.26 -13.26
C ARG A 110 18.73 -3.53 -13.77
N ALA A 111 18.74 -2.20 -13.73
CA ALA A 111 19.91 -1.41 -14.14
C ALA A 111 21.14 -1.71 -13.28
N LEU A 112 20.94 -2.10 -12.02
CA LEU A 112 22.00 -2.55 -11.11
C LEU A 112 22.34 -4.05 -11.24
N GLY A 113 21.75 -4.77 -12.20
CA GLY A 113 21.96 -6.21 -12.39
C GLY A 113 21.30 -7.09 -11.33
N ILE A 114 20.34 -6.59 -10.59
CA ILE A 114 19.60 -7.39 -9.60
C ILE A 114 18.61 -8.31 -10.33
N ALA A 115 18.67 -9.62 -10.05
CA ALA A 115 17.73 -10.59 -10.56
C ALA A 115 16.38 -10.47 -9.84
N VAL A 116 15.32 -10.18 -10.60
CA VAL A 116 13.93 -10.18 -10.08
C VAL A 116 13.17 -11.29 -10.79
N GLU A 117 12.84 -12.34 -10.05
CA GLU A 117 12.13 -13.52 -10.54
C GLU A 117 10.64 -13.35 -10.26
N TYR A 118 9.87 -13.06 -11.31
CA TYR A 118 8.41 -12.94 -11.25
C TYR A 118 7.72 -14.29 -11.42
N GLN A 119 6.47 -14.40 -10.98
CA GLN A 119 5.70 -15.66 -10.98
C GLN A 119 6.44 -16.78 -10.22
N CYS A 120 7.25 -16.39 -9.24
CA CYS A 120 8.06 -17.27 -8.41
C CYS A 120 7.61 -17.18 -6.95
N ARG A 121 6.72 -18.09 -6.58
CA ARG A 121 6.25 -18.21 -5.19
C ARG A 121 7.19 -19.12 -4.41
N ILE A 122 7.67 -18.63 -3.27
CA ILE A 122 8.50 -19.39 -2.32
C ILE A 122 7.65 -19.76 -1.12
N ASP A 123 7.32 -21.03 -0.97
CA ASP A 123 6.53 -21.54 0.17
C ASP A 123 7.44 -21.99 1.33
N HIS A 124 8.71 -22.30 1.06
CA HIS A 124 9.68 -22.79 2.03
C HIS A 124 10.96 -21.95 2.02
N PRO A 125 11.01 -20.80 2.70
CA PRO A 125 12.17 -19.89 2.71
C PRO A 125 13.47 -20.55 3.19
N ASP A 126 13.38 -21.56 4.06
CA ASP A 126 14.52 -22.30 4.61
C ASP A 126 15.28 -23.15 3.56
N THR A 127 14.68 -23.38 2.39
CA THR A 127 15.31 -24.13 1.31
C THR A 127 16.16 -23.27 0.38
N LEU A 128 16.14 -21.94 0.56
CA LEU A 128 16.89 -21.03 -0.26
C LEU A 128 18.39 -21.06 0.09
N ASP A 129 19.24 -21.15 -0.93
CA ASP A 129 20.69 -21.00 -0.79
C ASP A 129 21.04 -19.51 -0.63
N ALA A 130 20.85 -18.99 0.58
CA ALA A 130 21.09 -17.60 0.93
C ALA A 130 21.67 -17.45 2.33
N ASP A 131 22.63 -16.53 2.48
CA ASP A 131 23.19 -16.17 3.80
C ASP A 131 22.16 -15.42 4.64
N ILE A 132 21.32 -14.59 3.99
CA ILE A 132 20.25 -13.82 4.61
C ILE A 132 18.98 -13.93 3.74
N VAL A 133 17.86 -14.19 4.40
CA VAL A 133 16.51 -14.20 3.80
C VAL A 133 15.72 -13.00 4.31
N VAL A 134 15.26 -12.15 3.42
CA VAL A 134 14.46 -10.98 3.76
C VAL A 134 13.00 -11.21 3.41
N GLY A 135 12.13 -11.15 4.42
CA GLY A 135 10.67 -11.13 4.25
C GLY A 135 10.17 -9.71 3.97
N ALA A 136 9.93 -9.42 2.70
CA ALA A 136 9.28 -8.21 2.19
C ALA A 136 7.92 -8.54 1.54
N ASP A 137 7.35 -9.69 1.91
CA ASP A 137 6.22 -10.40 1.30
C ASP A 137 4.85 -10.03 1.92
N GLY A 138 4.81 -8.88 2.59
CA GLY A 138 3.59 -8.22 3.02
C GLY A 138 2.92 -8.84 4.26
N VAL A 139 1.65 -8.48 4.46
CA VAL A 139 0.89 -8.85 5.68
C VAL A 139 0.74 -10.36 5.88
N ASN A 140 0.76 -11.14 4.81
CA ASN A 140 0.67 -12.61 4.84
C ASN A 140 2.04 -13.28 4.68
N SER A 141 3.10 -12.65 5.19
CA SER A 141 4.48 -13.08 5.05
C SER A 141 4.69 -14.56 5.38
N VAL A 142 5.23 -15.28 4.40
CA VAL A 142 5.68 -16.67 4.56
C VAL A 142 6.94 -16.72 5.43
N VAL A 143 7.87 -15.76 5.24
CA VAL A 143 9.10 -15.67 6.04
C VAL A 143 8.76 -15.53 7.52
N ARG A 144 7.84 -14.62 7.89
CA ARG A 144 7.37 -14.49 9.28
C ARG A 144 6.77 -15.77 9.81
N SER A 145 5.97 -16.45 8.99
CA SER A 145 5.24 -17.66 9.39
C SER A 145 6.14 -18.87 9.67
N THR A 146 7.42 -18.83 9.27
CA THR A 146 8.36 -19.92 9.59
C THR A 146 8.69 -19.99 11.09
N ASP A 147 8.66 -18.85 11.80
CA ASP A 147 8.93 -18.80 13.23
C ASP A 147 8.30 -17.55 13.88
N GLU A 148 6.97 -17.51 13.94
CA GLU A 148 6.24 -16.39 14.57
C GLU A 148 6.61 -16.19 16.05
N ALA A 149 7.03 -17.26 16.75
CA ALA A 149 7.44 -17.17 18.14
C ALA A 149 8.77 -16.42 18.29
N ALA A 150 9.78 -16.71 17.47
CA ALA A 150 11.08 -16.03 17.50
C ALA A 150 10.96 -14.55 17.07
N PHE A 151 10.06 -14.22 16.12
CA PHE A 151 9.77 -12.85 15.77
C PHE A 151 8.92 -12.11 16.83
N GLY A 152 8.30 -12.83 17.77
CA GLY A 152 7.37 -12.26 18.74
C GLY A 152 6.15 -11.65 18.07
N THR A 153 5.59 -12.36 17.10
CA THR A 153 4.48 -11.89 16.25
C THR A 153 3.19 -11.75 17.03
N THR A 154 2.55 -10.59 16.89
CA THR A 154 1.16 -10.39 17.31
C THR A 154 0.32 -9.98 16.12
N ARG A 155 -0.92 -10.49 16.06
CA ARG A 155 -1.88 -10.22 15.01
C ARG A 155 -3.23 -9.90 15.60
N ARG A 156 -3.82 -8.79 15.18
CA ARG A 156 -5.20 -8.44 15.48
C ARG A 156 -5.83 -7.79 14.26
N PHE A 157 -7.16 -7.75 14.20
CA PHE A 157 -7.88 -7.02 13.15
C PHE A 157 -8.53 -5.78 13.73
N LEU A 158 -8.58 -4.71 12.97
CA LEU A 158 -9.45 -3.58 13.27
C LEU A 158 -10.89 -3.97 12.95
N SER A 159 -11.83 -3.34 13.63
CA SER A 159 -13.26 -3.67 13.48
C SER A 159 -13.87 -3.20 12.17
N ASN A 160 -13.38 -2.10 11.60
CA ASN A 160 -13.91 -1.54 10.37
C ASN A 160 -13.63 -2.43 9.16
N HIS A 161 -14.57 -2.44 8.23
CA HIS A 161 -14.44 -3.10 6.93
C HIS A 161 -14.13 -2.07 5.86
N PHE A 162 -13.24 -2.39 4.93
CA PHE A 162 -12.87 -1.49 3.84
C PHE A 162 -12.59 -2.25 2.54
N ALA A 163 -12.73 -1.52 1.43
CA ALA A 163 -12.28 -1.96 0.11
C ALA A 163 -11.66 -0.80 -0.66
N TRP A 164 -10.75 -1.12 -1.58
CA TRP A 164 -10.14 -0.16 -2.49
C TRP A 164 -10.80 -0.22 -3.85
N TYR A 165 -11.27 0.94 -4.29
CA TYR A 165 -11.77 1.18 -5.64
C TYR A 165 -10.94 2.27 -6.33
N GLY A 166 -11.08 2.35 -7.64
CA GLY A 166 -10.70 3.50 -8.44
C GLY A 166 -11.94 4.22 -8.97
N THR A 167 -11.74 5.38 -9.55
CA THR A 167 -12.75 6.09 -10.36
C THR A 167 -12.07 7.01 -11.37
N GLU A 168 -12.71 7.21 -12.52
CA GLU A 168 -12.29 8.21 -13.50
C GLU A 168 -12.64 9.66 -13.06
N LYS A 169 -13.36 9.82 -11.94
CA LYS A 169 -13.51 11.12 -11.29
C LYS A 169 -12.17 11.59 -10.76
N VAL A 170 -11.59 12.62 -11.36
CA VAL A 170 -10.39 13.27 -10.82
C VAL A 170 -10.82 14.28 -9.77
N PHE A 171 -10.59 13.95 -8.50
CA PHE A 171 -10.93 14.83 -7.39
C PHE A 171 -9.96 16.02 -7.31
N ALA A 172 -10.46 17.19 -6.94
CA ALA A 172 -9.63 18.38 -6.81
C ALA A 172 -8.59 18.28 -5.70
N ASN A 173 -8.92 17.59 -4.60
CA ASN A 173 -8.07 17.41 -3.42
C ASN A 173 -8.24 16.02 -2.81
N PRO A 174 -7.21 15.47 -2.16
CA PRO A 174 -7.39 14.36 -1.23
C PRO A 174 -8.45 14.71 -0.19
N SER A 175 -9.40 13.82 0.02
CA SER A 175 -10.52 14.09 0.92
C SER A 175 -10.85 12.89 1.79
N LEU A 176 -11.28 13.18 3.01
CA LEU A 176 -11.83 12.21 3.96
C LEU A 176 -13.27 12.64 4.26
N VAL A 177 -14.23 11.86 3.83
CA VAL A 177 -15.66 12.22 3.87
C VAL A 177 -16.41 11.20 4.72
N PHE A 178 -17.11 11.70 5.76
CA PHE A 178 -17.95 10.92 6.63
C PHE A 178 -19.42 11.15 6.27
N ARG A 179 -20.18 10.06 6.09
CA ARG A 179 -21.60 10.09 5.75
C ARG A 179 -22.41 9.22 6.71
N LYS A 180 -23.55 9.74 7.15
CA LYS A 180 -24.62 8.95 7.76
C LYS A 180 -25.65 8.63 6.69
N TYR A 181 -26.02 7.37 6.57
CA TYR A 181 -27.03 6.91 5.63
C TYR A 181 -27.86 5.79 6.25
N GLN A 182 -29.17 5.98 6.33
CA GLN A 182 -30.13 5.01 6.93
C GLN A 182 -29.67 4.42 8.28
N GLY A 183 -29.11 5.25 9.15
CA GLY A 183 -28.59 4.85 10.46
C GLY A 183 -27.15 4.33 10.47
N GLY A 184 -26.58 3.97 9.35
CA GLY A 184 -25.19 3.51 9.23
C GLY A 184 -24.18 4.65 9.08
N HIS A 185 -22.92 4.34 9.35
CA HIS A 185 -21.78 5.26 9.27
C HIS A 185 -20.81 4.79 8.19
N PHE A 186 -20.61 5.63 7.17
CA PHE A 186 -19.77 5.34 6.01
C PHE A 186 -18.69 6.39 5.87
N VAL A 187 -17.53 5.96 5.40
CA VAL A 187 -16.38 6.81 5.15
C VAL A 187 -15.86 6.57 3.74
N ALA A 188 -15.56 7.65 3.04
CA ALA A 188 -14.78 7.60 1.81
C ALA A 188 -13.48 8.39 2.00
N HIS A 189 -12.37 7.77 1.68
CA HIS A 189 -11.07 8.42 1.55
C HIS A 189 -10.66 8.35 0.08
N TYR A 190 -10.59 9.48 -0.59
CA TYR A 190 -10.26 9.53 -1.99
C TYR A 190 -9.18 10.57 -2.31
N TYR A 191 -8.42 10.33 -3.36
CA TYR A 191 -7.35 11.22 -3.82
C TYR A 191 -7.00 10.95 -5.28
N PRO A 192 -6.70 12.01 -6.06
CA PRO A 192 -6.19 11.85 -7.42
C PRO A 192 -4.75 11.32 -7.37
N TYR A 193 -4.42 10.43 -8.31
CA TYR A 193 -3.05 9.95 -8.49
C TYR A 193 -2.56 10.09 -9.93
N SER A 194 -3.41 10.58 -10.79
CA SER A 194 -3.11 10.97 -12.17
C SER A 194 -4.10 12.03 -12.64
N ASP A 195 -3.93 12.50 -13.87
CA ASP A 195 -4.85 13.40 -14.56
C ASP A 195 -6.16 12.73 -15.04
N ARG A 196 -6.32 11.42 -14.81
CA ARG A 196 -7.46 10.63 -15.29
C ARG A 196 -8.15 9.79 -14.22
N MET A 197 -7.46 9.52 -13.14
CA MET A 197 -7.93 8.53 -12.17
C MET A 197 -7.69 8.98 -10.73
N SER A 198 -8.60 8.59 -9.87
CA SER A 198 -8.45 8.72 -8.43
C SER A 198 -8.61 7.36 -7.74
N THR A 199 -7.97 7.22 -6.60
CA THR A 199 -8.27 6.15 -5.64
C THR A 199 -9.50 6.54 -4.83
N PHE A 200 -10.36 5.58 -4.53
CA PHE A 200 -11.50 5.69 -3.63
C PHE A 200 -11.49 4.52 -2.65
N VAL A 201 -11.16 4.79 -1.39
CA VAL A 201 -11.22 3.80 -0.32
C VAL A 201 -12.58 3.93 0.35
N ALA A 202 -13.37 2.87 0.24
CA ALA A 202 -14.68 2.73 0.87
C ALA A 202 -14.51 2.04 2.22
N GLU A 203 -15.13 2.58 3.29
CA GLU A 203 -15.01 2.04 4.64
C GLU A 203 -16.33 2.21 5.41
N CYS A 204 -16.66 1.25 6.27
CA CYS A 204 -17.73 1.37 7.25
C CYS A 204 -17.32 0.71 8.58
N ASP A 205 -17.95 1.12 9.68
CA ASP A 205 -17.77 0.45 10.97
C ASP A 205 -18.44 -0.94 10.97
N HIS A 206 -18.07 -1.77 11.94
CA HIS A 206 -18.56 -3.15 12.03
C HIS A 206 -20.06 -3.23 12.27
N GLN A 207 -20.66 -2.33 13.05
CA GLN A 207 -22.10 -2.34 13.29
C GLN A 207 -22.85 -2.02 12.00
N THR A 208 -22.42 -1.01 11.26
CA THR A 208 -22.96 -0.68 9.93
C THR A 208 -22.84 -1.88 8.96
N TRP A 209 -21.71 -2.60 8.99
CA TRP A 209 -21.52 -3.81 8.19
C TRP A 209 -22.60 -4.87 8.47
N LEU A 210 -22.92 -5.10 9.75
CA LEU A 210 -23.94 -6.05 10.17
C LEU A 210 -25.36 -5.56 9.84
N ASP A 211 -25.68 -4.31 10.18
CA ASP A 211 -27.02 -3.73 10.02
C ASP A 211 -27.47 -3.65 8.56
N PHE A 212 -26.51 -3.48 7.64
CA PHE A 212 -26.76 -3.47 6.21
C PHE A 212 -26.66 -4.87 5.55
N GLY A 213 -26.38 -5.92 6.33
CA GLY A 213 -26.24 -7.26 5.81
C GLY A 213 -25.15 -7.36 4.73
N MET A 214 -24.08 -6.57 4.87
CA MET A 214 -23.05 -6.46 3.82
C MET A 214 -22.29 -7.76 3.58
N GLU A 215 -22.25 -8.67 4.54
CA GLU A 215 -21.62 -9.98 4.37
C GLU A 215 -22.31 -10.83 3.31
N GLU A 216 -23.65 -10.74 3.23
CA GLU A 216 -24.49 -11.47 2.28
C GLU A 216 -24.56 -10.81 0.89
N GLN A 217 -24.10 -9.58 0.75
CA GLN A 217 -24.13 -8.84 -0.50
C GLN A 217 -23.00 -9.28 -1.43
N SER A 218 -23.26 -9.22 -2.74
CA SER A 218 -22.21 -9.34 -3.75
C SER A 218 -21.26 -8.13 -3.74
N LEU A 219 -20.11 -8.26 -4.41
CA LEU A 219 -19.17 -7.13 -4.54
C LEU A 219 -19.82 -5.96 -5.29
N GLU A 220 -20.62 -6.23 -6.29
CA GLU A 220 -21.35 -5.24 -7.10
C GLU A 220 -22.43 -4.52 -6.27
N GLN A 221 -23.13 -5.23 -5.39
CA GLN A 221 -24.12 -4.62 -4.50
C GLN A 221 -23.48 -3.67 -3.49
N ARG A 222 -22.35 -4.06 -2.89
CA ARG A 222 -21.57 -3.20 -2.00
C ARG A 222 -21.03 -1.97 -2.74
N GLN A 223 -20.54 -2.16 -3.96
CA GLN A 223 -20.08 -1.06 -4.81
C GLN A 223 -21.21 -0.08 -5.11
N ALA A 224 -22.36 -0.56 -5.56
CA ALA A 224 -23.55 0.25 -5.87
C ALA A 224 -24.05 1.02 -4.63
N LEU A 225 -24.00 0.42 -3.44
CA LEU A 225 -24.34 1.08 -2.19
C LEU A 225 -23.42 2.30 -1.94
N PHE A 226 -22.12 2.15 -2.13
CA PHE A 226 -21.18 3.25 -1.96
C PHE A 226 -21.34 4.31 -3.04
N GLU A 227 -21.58 3.94 -4.28
CA GLU A 227 -21.90 4.87 -5.36
C GLU A 227 -23.15 5.69 -5.04
N GLN A 228 -24.18 5.08 -4.45
CA GLN A 228 -25.38 5.79 -4.00
C GLN A 228 -25.10 6.74 -2.84
N ILE A 229 -24.37 6.31 -1.81
CA ILE A 229 -24.08 7.11 -0.61
C ILE A 229 -23.22 8.32 -0.94
N PHE A 230 -22.25 8.14 -1.85
CA PHE A 230 -21.28 9.16 -2.25
C PHE A 230 -21.54 9.72 -3.66
N ALA A 231 -22.81 9.69 -4.11
CA ALA A 231 -23.19 10.16 -5.44
C ALA A 231 -22.81 11.62 -5.69
N ALA A 232 -22.89 12.47 -4.66
CA ALA A 232 -22.51 13.88 -4.75
C ALA A 232 -21.00 14.07 -5.01
N GLU A 233 -20.16 13.25 -4.40
CA GLU A 233 -18.72 13.27 -4.58
C GLU A 233 -18.32 12.66 -5.93
N LEU A 234 -18.94 11.55 -6.30
CA LEU A 234 -18.65 10.83 -7.53
C LEU A 234 -19.17 11.54 -8.79
N ASP A 235 -20.21 12.38 -8.66
CA ASP A 235 -20.73 13.20 -9.77
C ASP A 235 -21.04 12.39 -11.04
N GLY A 236 -21.66 11.22 -10.84
CA GLY A 236 -22.05 10.30 -11.91
C GLY A 236 -20.94 9.37 -12.43
N PHE A 237 -19.69 9.50 -11.96
CA PHE A 237 -18.63 8.57 -12.30
C PHE A 237 -18.75 7.27 -11.49
N PRO A 238 -18.63 6.10 -12.12
CA PRO A 238 -18.69 4.82 -11.40
C PRO A 238 -17.39 4.56 -10.60
N LEU A 239 -17.52 3.69 -9.61
CA LEU A 239 -16.37 3.04 -8.98
C LEU A 239 -15.86 1.91 -9.88
N VAL A 240 -14.55 1.74 -9.92
CA VAL A 240 -13.86 0.69 -10.69
C VAL A 240 -13.20 -0.27 -9.71
N SER A 241 -13.47 -1.57 -9.87
CA SER A 241 -12.83 -2.63 -9.09
C SER A 241 -11.54 -3.11 -9.76
N ASN A 242 -10.52 -3.36 -8.94
CA ASN A 242 -9.30 -4.07 -9.33
C ASN A 242 -8.96 -5.08 -8.22
N ASN A 243 -9.68 -6.22 -8.20
CA ASN A 243 -9.69 -7.17 -7.10
C ASN A 243 -10.04 -6.52 -5.74
N SER A 244 -11.01 -5.62 -5.76
CA SER A 244 -11.44 -4.82 -4.61
C SER A 244 -12.28 -5.69 -3.66
N THR A 245 -11.61 -6.48 -2.83
CA THR A 245 -12.26 -7.32 -1.82
C THR A 245 -12.42 -6.55 -0.51
N TRP A 246 -13.60 -6.68 0.10
CA TRP A 246 -13.87 -6.16 1.44
C TRP A 246 -13.16 -6.98 2.50
N ARG A 247 -12.52 -6.31 3.45
CA ARG A 247 -11.76 -6.94 4.52
C ARG A 247 -11.58 -6.02 5.72
N GLN A 248 -11.32 -6.62 6.86
CA GLN A 248 -10.81 -5.91 8.03
C GLN A 248 -9.30 -5.73 7.92
N PHE A 249 -8.78 -4.63 8.46
CA PHE A 249 -7.35 -4.35 8.38
C PHE A 249 -6.57 -5.19 9.42
N PRO A 250 -5.60 -6.00 8.97
CA PRO A 250 -4.74 -6.76 9.88
C PRO A 250 -3.66 -5.85 10.47
N VAL A 251 -3.63 -5.74 11.77
CA VAL A 251 -2.56 -5.07 12.51
C VAL A 251 -1.52 -6.11 12.91
N ILE A 252 -0.40 -6.10 12.21
CA ILE A 252 0.75 -6.97 12.44
C ILE A 252 1.80 -6.19 13.22
N ARG A 253 2.38 -6.82 14.25
CA ARG A 253 3.53 -6.32 15.00
C ARG A 253 4.46 -7.47 15.31
N ASN A 254 5.75 -7.23 15.17
CA ASN A 254 6.79 -8.15 15.57
C ASN A 254 7.72 -7.45 16.57
N SER A 255 8.03 -8.12 17.68
CA SER A 255 8.94 -7.58 18.69
C SER A 255 10.39 -7.62 18.22
N ASN A 256 10.71 -8.62 17.39
CA ASN A 256 12.04 -8.82 16.82
C ASN A 256 11.98 -8.66 15.30
N TRP A 257 12.96 -7.95 14.75
CA TRP A 257 13.07 -7.72 13.30
C TRP A 257 13.73 -8.90 12.59
N HIS A 258 14.49 -9.73 13.32
CA HIS A 258 15.19 -10.88 12.79
C HIS A 258 15.07 -12.09 13.69
N ALA A 259 15.19 -13.27 13.08
CA ALA A 259 15.28 -14.57 13.74
C ALA A 259 16.22 -15.46 12.90
N GLY A 260 17.33 -15.91 13.51
CA GLY A 260 18.37 -16.61 12.76
C GLY A 260 18.93 -15.74 11.63
N ASN A 261 18.88 -16.27 10.40
CA ASN A 261 19.28 -15.56 9.18
C ASN A 261 18.11 -14.86 8.47
N LYS A 262 16.94 -14.78 9.07
CA LYS A 262 15.75 -14.14 8.51
C LYS A 262 15.56 -12.74 9.06
N VAL A 263 15.18 -11.79 8.20
CA VAL A 263 14.88 -10.40 8.55
C VAL A 263 13.53 -10.01 7.96
N LEU A 264 12.69 -9.31 8.71
CA LEU A 264 11.40 -8.81 8.22
C LEU A 264 11.46 -7.30 7.96
N ILE A 265 10.83 -6.86 6.88
CA ILE A 265 10.67 -5.44 6.52
C ILE A 265 9.26 -5.15 6.02
N GLY A 266 8.89 -3.87 5.95
CA GLY A 266 7.60 -3.43 5.44
C GLY A 266 6.42 -4.05 6.19
N ASP A 267 5.34 -4.41 5.48
CA ASP A 267 4.14 -4.97 6.09
C ASP A 267 4.34 -6.41 6.64
N ALA A 268 5.40 -7.10 6.24
CA ALA A 268 5.80 -8.35 6.88
C ALA A 268 6.25 -8.12 8.33
N LEU A 269 6.94 -7.02 8.59
CA LEU A 269 7.39 -6.62 9.92
C LEU A 269 6.27 -5.91 10.71
N SER A 270 5.65 -4.89 10.12
CA SER A 270 4.66 -4.06 10.81
C SER A 270 3.73 -3.40 9.82
N SER A 271 2.43 -3.71 9.92
CA SER A 271 1.43 -3.09 9.05
C SER A 271 0.92 -1.77 9.62
N ALA A 272 0.60 -0.82 8.74
CA ALA A 272 -0.01 0.46 9.08
C ALA A 272 -1.30 0.67 8.31
N HIS A 273 -2.35 1.17 8.97
CA HIS A 273 -3.66 1.36 8.37
C HIS A 273 -3.61 2.31 7.17
N CYS A 274 -4.32 1.97 6.11
CA CYS A 274 -4.28 2.71 4.84
C CYS A 274 -4.78 4.15 4.95
N SER A 275 -5.74 4.45 5.82
CA SER A 275 -6.33 5.79 5.98
C SER A 275 -5.35 6.85 6.51
N ILE A 276 -4.26 6.45 7.14
CA ILE A 276 -3.20 7.38 7.57
C ILE A 276 -2.12 7.61 6.50
N GLY A 277 -2.23 6.97 5.32
CA GLY A 277 -1.31 7.15 4.21
C GLY A 277 0.14 6.74 4.47
N SER A 278 0.38 5.91 5.50
CA SER A 278 1.75 5.58 5.94
C SER A 278 2.24 4.21 5.47
N GLY A 279 1.38 3.36 4.89
CA GLY A 279 1.75 2.01 4.48
C GLY A 279 2.95 1.97 3.53
N PRO A 280 2.87 2.53 2.31
CA PRO A 280 4.00 2.55 1.37
C PRO A 280 5.21 3.33 1.90
N ARG A 281 4.97 4.38 2.70
CA ARG A 281 6.00 5.15 3.37
C ARG A 281 6.81 4.28 4.33
N SER A 282 6.14 3.66 5.31
CA SER A 282 6.80 2.79 6.31
C SER A 282 7.46 1.56 5.68
N ALA A 283 6.99 1.16 4.51
CA ALA A 283 7.56 0.03 3.77
C ALA A 283 8.94 0.34 3.17
N MET A 284 9.26 1.62 2.93
CA MET A 284 10.52 2.06 2.30
C MET A 284 11.41 2.89 3.26
N GLU A 285 10.96 3.15 4.49
CA GLU A 285 11.74 3.75 5.57
C GLU A 285 12.62 2.75 6.29
#